data_77f2a4b7d5e9ee5dc08cff01283dc1fa
#
_entry.id   77f2a4b7d5e9ee5dc08cff01283dc1fa
#
_cell.length_a   1.000
_cell.length_b   1.000
_cell.length_c   1.000
_cell.angle_alpha   90.00
_cell.angle_beta   90.00
_cell.angle_gamma   90.00
#
_symmetry.space_group_name_H-M   'P 1'
#
loop_
_entity.id
_entity.type
_entity.pdbx_description
1 polymer ?
#
loop_
_entity_poly.entity_id
_entity_poly.type
_entity_poly.pdbx_seq_one_letter_code
_entity_poly.pdbx_strand_id
1 'polypeptide(L)'
;GEKFVIIEFFKGLDISFKLDGMGKIFSGMVSVLWPLATLYAFSYMEHAAKKPVYFMFYTLTYAIVLGISFSANMETLYLFYECLTLATLPLIIQPMTKQSKKAGRIYMYLSLFGSALAFFGMMFLLKFTDGTEISTDFVSGGNLILLSQDQESLRFAYFLAFMGFGVKSAIFPMHFWLPLAGAAPTPTTALLHAVAVVKSGVFALMRLTYFAFP
;
A
#
# COMPACT_ATOMS: atom_id res chain seq x y z
N GLY A 1 -3.45 -19.48 -8.23
CA GLY A 1 -4.85 -19.10 -8.28
C GLY A 1 -5.19 -18.49 -9.64
N GLU A 2 -6.42 -18.57 -10.04
CA GLU A 2 -6.90 -17.89 -11.26
C GLU A 2 -6.88 -16.37 -11.06
N LYS A 3 -6.57 -15.63 -12.14
CA LYS A 3 -6.64 -14.17 -12.17
C LYS A 3 -8.10 -13.77 -12.41
N PHE A 4 -8.63 -12.93 -11.57
CA PHE A 4 -9.98 -12.39 -11.69
C PHE A 4 -9.91 -10.90 -12.04
N VAL A 5 -10.31 -10.55 -13.28
CA VAL A 5 -10.34 -9.19 -13.79
C VAL A 5 -11.69 -8.57 -13.46
N ILE A 6 -11.71 -7.42 -12.81
CA ILE A 6 -12.94 -6.66 -12.51
C ILE A 6 -13.20 -5.60 -13.57
N ILE A 7 -12.19 -4.82 -13.92
CA ILE A 7 -12.28 -3.72 -14.88
C ILE A 7 -11.03 -3.73 -15.75
N GLU A 8 -11.22 -3.74 -17.05
CA GLU A 8 -10.16 -3.54 -18.03
C GLU A 8 -10.30 -2.13 -18.63
N PHE A 9 -9.27 -1.29 -18.45
CA PHE A 9 -9.25 0.06 -19.03
C PHE A 9 -8.70 0.06 -20.45
N PHE A 10 -7.61 -0.67 -20.66
CA PHE A 10 -6.94 -0.88 -21.95
C PHE A 10 -6.33 -2.27 -21.95
N LYS A 11 -5.97 -2.80 -23.13
CA LYS A 11 -5.24 -4.08 -23.20
C LYS A 11 -4.00 -4.06 -22.33
N GLY A 12 -4.01 -4.86 -21.27
CA GLY A 12 -2.91 -5.00 -20.32
C GLY A 12 -2.91 -4.02 -19.15
N LEU A 13 -3.91 -3.16 -19.03
CA LEU A 13 -4.09 -2.24 -17.90
C LEU A 13 -5.44 -2.52 -17.25
N ASP A 14 -5.45 -3.37 -16.26
CA ASP A 14 -6.65 -3.90 -15.63
C ASP A 14 -6.60 -3.84 -14.10
N ILE A 15 -7.76 -3.72 -13.48
CA ILE A 15 -7.90 -3.97 -12.04
C ILE A 15 -8.22 -5.44 -11.86
N SER A 16 -7.28 -6.18 -11.33
CA SER A 16 -7.37 -7.62 -11.19
C SER A 16 -6.86 -8.13 -9.87
N PHE A 17 -7.45 -9.23 -9.43
CA PHE A 17 -7.10 -9.91 -8.20
C PHE A 17 -6.64 -11.34 -8.46
N LYS A 18 -5.67 -11.78 -7.67
CA LYS A 18 -5.13 -13.12 -7.68
C LYS A 18 -4.73 -13.54 -6.28
N LEU A 19 -5.20 -14.66 -5.83
CA LEU A 19 -4.78 -15.21 -4.55
C LEU A 19 -3.59 -16.15 -4.74
N ASP A 20 -2.39 -15.62 -4.55
CA ASP A 20 -1.14 -16.38 -4.58
C ASP A 20 -0.61 -16.71 -3.18
N GLY A 21 0.55 -17.36 -3.10
CA GLY A 21 1.16 -17.77 -1.83
C GLY A 21 1.48 -16.59 -0.91
N MET A 22 2.04 -15.50 -1.47
CA MET A 22 2.39 -14.31 -0.70
C MET A 22 1.14 -13.56 -0.22
N GLY A 23 0.13 -13.41 -1.10
CA GLY A 23 -1.15 -12.82 -0.76
C GLY A 23 -1.89 -13.60 0.33
N LYS A 24 -1.85 -14.95 0.30
CA LYS A 24 -2.44 -15.81 1.34
C LYS A 24 -1.80 -15.58 2.71
N ILE A 25 -0.46 -15.52 2.77
CA ILE A 25 0.26 -15.30 4.04
C ILE A 25 -0.08 -13.92 4.59
N PHE A 26 -0.03 -12.88 3.76
CA PHE A 26 -0.30 -11.52 4.19
C PHE A 26 -1.76 -11.33 4.61
N SER A 27 -2.71 -11.76 3.80
CA SER A 27 -4.15 -11.67 4.13
C SER A 27 -4.50 -12.50 5.37
N GLY A 28 -3.91 -13.70 5.52
CA GLY A 28 -4.09 -14.54 6.70
C GLY A 28 -3.61 -13.87 7.98
N MET A 29 -2.41 -13.28 7.96
CA MET A 29 -1.88 -12.51 9.09
C MET A 29 -2.80 -11.33 9.45
N VAL A 30 -3.23 -10.56 8.46
CA VAL A 30 -4.13 -9.43 8.66
C VAL A 30 -5.48 -9.89 9.21
N SER A 31 -6.05 -10.97 8.68
CA SER A 31 -7.36 -11.51 9.10
C SER A 31 -7.36 -12.03 10.54
N VAL A 32 -6.22 -12.43 11.08
CA VAL A 32 -6.08 -12.83 12.48
C VAL A 32 -5.86 -11.61 13.39
N LEU A 33 -4.95 -10.72 13.02
CA LEU A 33 -4.58 -9.59 13.88
C LEU A 33 -5.66 -8.50 13.92
N TRP A 34 -6.40 -8.30 12.82
CA TRP A 34 -7.41 -7.24 12.73
C TRP A 34 -8.57 -7.43 13.73
N PRO A 35 -9.21 -8.59 13.83
CA PRO A 35 -10.24 -8.81 14.84
C PRO A 35 -9.76 -8.60 16.27
N LEU A 36 -8.55 -9.04 16.60
CA LEU A 36 -7.94 -8.81 17.91
C LEU A 36 -7.77 -7.32 18.21
N ALA A 37 -7.24 -6.56 17.26
CA ALA A 37 -7.11 -5.11 17.37
C ALA A 37 -8.48 -4.42 17.43
N THR A 38 -9.50 -4.96 16.76
CA THR A 38 -10.87 -4.44 16.77
C THR A 38 -11.53 -4.62 18.14
N LEU A 39 -11.34 -5.77 18.79
CA LEU A 39 -11.85 -6.00 20.15
C LEU A 39 -11.27 -4.98 21.13
N TYR A 40 -9.97 -4.72 21.05
CA TYR A 40 -9.32 -3.67 21.82
C TYR A 40 -9.87 -2.28 21.48
N ALA A 41 -10.07 -1.99 20.18
CA ALA A 41 -10.58 -0.71 19.73
C ALA A 41 -12.01 -0.43 20.23
N PHE A 42 -12.87 -1.43 20.35
CA PHE A 42 -14.23 -1.27 20.89
C PHE A 42 -14.22 -0.75 22.33
N SER A 43 -13.38 -1.32 23.17
CA SER A 43 -13.25 -0.87 24.56
C SER A 43 -12.58 0.52 24.64
N TYR A 44 -11.48 0.72 23.90
CA TYR A 44 -10.74 1.97 23.93
C TYR A 44 -11.55 3.18 23.43
N MET A 45 -12.35 2.99 22.39
CA MET A 45 -13.14 4.04 21.73
C MET A 45 -14.56 4.17 22.29
N GLU A 46 -14.87 3.55 23.43
CA GLU A 46 -16.23 3.53 23.99
C GLU A 46 -16.80 4.93 24.21
N HIS A 47 -15.98 5.82 24.73
CA HIS A 47 -16.35 7.21 25.06
C HIS A 47 -15.86 8.25 24.01
N ALA A 48 -15.36 7.78 22.86
CA ALA A 48 -14.82 8.69 21.85
C ALA A 48 -15.92 9.39 21.06
N ALA A 49 -15.72 10.70 20.83
CA ALA A 49 -16.55 11.45 19.91
C ALA A 49 -16.48 10.84 18.49
N LYS A 50 -17.64 10.76 17.79
CA LYS A 50 -17.73 10.25 16.40
C LYS A 50 -17.26 8.79 16.23
N LYS A 51 -17.51 7.94 17.24
CA LYS A 51 -17.23 6.51 17.21
C LYS A 51 -17.67 5.80 15.92
N PRO A 52 -18.88 6.02 15.34
CA PRO A 52 -19.29 5.35 14.12
C PRO A 52 -18.40 5.70 12.92
N VAL A 53 -18.00 6.97 12.78
CA VAL A 53 -17.12 7.43 11.70
C VAL A 53 -15.73 6.80 11.82
N TYR A 54 -15.22 6.68 13.05
CA TYR A 54 -13.96 6.00 13.31
C TYR A 54 -14.00 4.54 12.82
N PHE A 55 -15.01 3.77 13.24
CA PHE A 55 -15.12 2.36 12.84
C PHE A 55 -15.41 2.17 11.36
N MET A 56 -16.09 3.12 10.71
CA MET A 56 -16.27 3.12 9.26
C MET A 56 -14.91 3.16 8.54
N PHE A 57 -14.06 4.13 8.86
CA PHE A 57 -12.72 4.21 8.26
C PHE A 57 -11.80 3.07 8.69
N TYR A 58 -11.94 2.58 9.92
CA TYR A 58 -11.22 1.43 10.43
C TYR A 58 -11.53 0.16 9.61
N THR A 59 -12.81 -0.13 9.36
CA THR A 59 -13.25 -1.28 8.55
C THR A 59 -12.89 -1.09 7.07
N LEU A 60 -13.05 0.14 6.54
CA LEU A 60 -12.64 0.46 5.18
C LEU A 60 -11.13 0.19 4.97
N THR A 61 -10.31 0.56 5.95
CA THR A 61 -8.86 0.28 5.91
C THR A 61 -8.59 -1.23 5.84
N TYR A 62 -9.35 -2.05 6.56
CA TYR A 62 -9.23 -3.52 6.48
C TYR A 62 -9.51 -4.04 5.07
N ALA A 63 -10.61 -3.62 4.46
CA ALA A 63 -10.97 -4.01 3.10
C ALA A 63 -9.88 -3.61 2.09
N ILE A 64 -9.32 -2.40 2.23
CA ILE A 64 -8.24 -1.91 1.37
C ILE A 64 -6.97 -2.74 1.52
N VAL A 65 -6.59 -3.12 2.74
CA VAL A 65 -5.40 -3.96 2.98
C VAL A 65 -5.59 -5.36 2.37
N LEU A 66 -6.79 -5.92 2.42
CA LEU A 66 -7.11 -7.16 1.70
C LEU A 66 -7.01 -6.96 0.18
N GLY A 67 -7.47 -5.83 -0.35
CA GLY A 67 -7.30 -5.47 -1.76
C GLY A 67 -5.83 -5.42 -2.18
N ILE A 68 -4.95 -4.84 -1.33
CA ILE A 68 -3.50 -4.87 -1.54
C ILE A 68 -2.98 -6.30 -1.58
N SER A 69 -3.40 -7.15 -0.63
CA SER A 69 -2.91 -8.52 -0.52
C SER A 69 -3.29 -9.41 -1.70
N PHE A 70 -4.41 -9.11 -2.35
CA PHE A 70 -4.94 -9.87 -3.50
C PHE A 70 -4.59 -9.24 -4.85
N SER A 71 -3.92 -8.10 -4.90
CA SER A 71 -3.54 -7.46 -6.15
C SER A 71 -2.76 -8.40 -7.06
N ALA A 72 -3.21 -8.54 -8.32
CA ALA A 72 -2.58 -9.39 -9.32
C ALA A 72 -1.51 -8.67 -10.13
N ASN A 73 -1.61 -7.35 -10.21
CA ASN A 73 -0.73 -6.48 -10.99
C ASN A 73 -0.34 -5.22 -10.22
N MET A 74 0.56 -4.44 -10.79
CA MET A 74 1.13 -3.26 -10.15
C MET A 74 0.11 -2.11 -10.05
N GLU A 75 -0.78 -1.96 -11.03
CA GLU A 75 -1.81 -0.93 -11.05
C GLU A 75 -2.84 -1.15 -9.94
N THR A 76 -3.30 -2.37 -9.77
CA THR A 76 -4.21 -2.72 -8.68
C THR A 76 -3.55 -2.48 -7.32
N LEU A 77 -2.31 -2.92 -7.17
CA LEU A 77 -1.52 -2.66 -5.96
C LEU A 77 -1.43 -1.15 -5.69
N TYR A 78 -1.06 -0.35 -6.69
CA TYR A 78 -0.92 1.10 -6.58
C TYR A 78 -2.24 1.78 -6.19
N LEU A 79 -3.34 1.41 -6.85
CA LEU A 79 -4.66 1.97 -6.57
C LEU A 79 -5.06 1.76 -5.09
N PHE A 80 -4.99 0.51 -4.61
CA PHE A 80 -5.31 0.21 -3.21
C PHE A 80 -4.32 0.82 -2.23
N TYR A 81 -3.07 0.96 -2.63
CA TYR A 81 -2.03 1.63 -1.85
C TYR A 81 -2.35 3.12 -1.63
N GLU A 82 -2.92 3.81 -2.63
CA GLU A 82 -3.40 5.19 -2.50
C GLU A 82 -4.67 5.29 -1.67
N CYS A 83 -5.63 4.39 -1.89
CA CYS A 83 -6.82 4.29 -1.06
C CYS A 83 -6.48 4.10 0.42
N LEU A 84 -5.38 3.38 0.73
CA LEU A 84 -4.91 3.19 2.10
C LEU A 84 -4.55 4.52 2.77
N THR A 85 -3.89 5.44 2.05
CA THR A 85 -3.58 6.79 2.58
C THR A 85 -4.86 7.55 2.92
N LEU A 86 -5.83 7.53 2.01
CA LEU A 86 -7.09 8.25 2.19
C LEU A 86 -7.92 7.68 3.34
N ALA A 87 -7.96 6.37 3.51
CA ALA A 87 -8.72 5.72 4.58
C ALA A 87 -8.07 5.89 5.97
N THR A 88 -6.74 5.92 6.03
CA THR A 88 -6.02 6.03 7.32
C THR A 88 -5.85 7.47 7.80
N LEU A 89 -5.87 8.45 6.92
CA LEU A 89 -5.75 9.86 7.29
C LEU A 89 -6.80 10.33 8.33
N PRO A 90 -8.12 10.04 8.15
CA PRO A 90 -9.14 10.38 9.14
C PRO A 90 -8.90 9.73 10.50
N LEU A 91 -8.34 8.53 10.53
CA LEU A 91 -8.00 7.82 11.77
C LEU A 91 -6.86 8.50 12.52
N ILE A 92 -5.85 9.04 11.81
CA ILE A 92 -4.73 9.78 12.42
C ILE A 92 -5.20 11.10 13.02
N ILE A 93 -6.06 11.82 12.30
CA ILE A 93 -6.54 13.15 12.75
C ILE A 93 -7.73 13.09 13.71
N GLN A 94 -8.27 11.90 13.98
CA GLN A 94 -9.49 11.69 14.78
C GLN A 94 -9.50 12.46 16.11
N PRO A 95 -8.39 12.56 16.91
CA PRO A 95 -8.40 13.33 18.14
C PRO A 95 -8.56 14.83 17.95
N MET A 96 -8.45 15.32 16.74
CA MET A 96 -8.58 16.75 16.37
C MET A 96 -7.65 17.70 17.11
N THR A 97 -6.62 17.19 17.79
CA THR A 97 -5.60 17.98 18.48
C THR A 97 -4.67 18.70 17.48
N LYS A 98 -3.98 19.74 17.93
CA LYS A 98 -2.95 20.39 17.08
C LYS A 98 -1.87 19.39 16.63
N GLN A 99 -1.50 18.47 17.52
CA GLN A 99 -0.50 17.44 17.25
C GLN A 99 -1.00 16.43 16.23
N SER A 100 -2.21 15.88 16.36
CA SER A 100 -2.77 14.92 15.41
C SER A 100 -3.00 15.53 14.02
N LYS A 101 -3.41 16.80 13.94
CA LYS A 101 -3.53 17.53 12.67
C LYS A 101 -2.17 17.76 12.00
N LYS A 102 -1.12 18.05 12.79
CA LYS A 102 0.26 18.17 12.27
C LYS A 102 0.75 16.81 11.75
N ALA A 103 0.54 15.76 12.53
CA ALA A 103 0.90 14.39 12.17
C ALA A 103 0.20 13.95 10.85
N GLY A 104 -1.11 14.15 10.75
CA GLY A 104 -1.89 13.85 9.55
C GLY A 104 -1.41 14.59 8.30
N ARG A 105 -1.05 15.88 8.43
CA ARG A 105 -0.47 16.66 7.31
C ARG A 105 0.87 16.11 6.85
N ILE A 106 1.78 15.80 7.77
CA ILE A 106 3.10 15.25 7.44
C ILE A 106 2.94 13.85 6.81
N TYR A 107 2.08 13.01 7.38
CA TYR A 107 1.74 11.71 6.80
C TYR A 107 1.22 11.85 5.36
N MET A 108 0.28 12.75 5.13
CA MET A 108 -0.30 12.99 3.81
C MET A 108 0.75 13.47 2.80
N TYR A 109 1.58 14.49 3.17
CA TYR A 109 2.61 15.01 2.26
C TYR A 109 3.64 13.96 1.88
N LEU A 110 4.14 13.19 2.85
CA LEU A 110 5.12 12.12 2.57
C LEU A 110 4.49 10.99 1.76
N SER A 111 3.24 10.61 2.06
CA SER A 111 2.52 9.59 1.28
C SER A 111 2.28 10.02 -0.16
N LEU A 112 1.83 11.27 -0.41
CA LEU A 112 1.64 11.80 -1.76
C LEU A 112 2.95 11.93 -2.52
N PHE A 113 4.02 12.33 -1.86
CA PHE A 113 5.35 12.38 -2.47
C PHE A 113 5.82 10.97 -2.86
N GLY A 114 5.68 9.99 -1.96
CA GLY A 114 5.98 8.59 -2.25
C GLY A 114 5.13 8.02 -3.39
N SER A 115 3.87 8.36 -3.40
CA SER A 115 2.92 8.01 -4.45
C SER A 115 3.36 8.52 -5.82
N ALA A 116 3.75 9.78 -5.90
CA ALA A 116 4.27 10.35 -7.14
C ALA A 116 5.53 9.60 -7.62
N LEU A 117 6.48 9.30 -6.71
CA LEU A 117 7.67 8.52 -7.06
C LEU A 117 7.31 7.10 -7.55
N ALA A 118 6.40 6.42 -6.86
CA ALA A 118 5.93 5.09 -7.24
C ALA A 118 5.26 5.11 -8.63
N PHE A 119 4.42 6.12 -8.87
CA PHE A 119 3.76 6.31 -10.17
C PHE A 119 4.75 6.55 -11.29
N PHE A 120 5.72 7.45 -11.10
CA PHE A 120 6.77 7.66 -12.10
C PHE A 120 7.59 6.39 -12.35
N GLY A 121 7.99 5.67 -11.29
CA GLY A 121 8.67 4.38 -11.44
C GLY A 121 7.83 3.39 -12.24
N MET A 122 6.54 3.27 -11.96
CA MET A 122 5.61 2.42 -12.70
C MET A 122 5.48 2.84 -14.17
N MET A 123 5.37 4.13 -14.47
CA MET A 123 5.31 4.63 -15.85
C MET A 123 6.59 4.33 -16.64
N PHE A 124 7.77 4.44 -15.99
CA PHE A 124 9.02 4.04 -16.62
C PHE A 124 9.06 2.53 -16.90
N LEU A 125 8.50 1.70 -15.99
CA LEU A 125 8.44 0.26 -16.20
C LEU A 125 7.59 -0.14 -17.39
N LEU A 126 6.47 0.54 -17.63
CA LEU A 126 5.61 0.30 -18.79
C LEU A 126 6.35 0.49 -20.12
N LYS A 127 7.39 1.32 -20.16
CA LYS A 127 8.24 1.51 -21.33
C LYS A 127 9.06 0.26 -21.70
N PHE A 128 9.35 -0.60 -20.71
CA PHE A 128 10.16 -1.81 -20.88
C PHE A 128 9.34 -3.08 -21.11
N THR A 129 8.02 -2.98 -21.08
CA THR A 129 7.15 -4.08 -21.51
C THR A 129 7.14 -4.13 -23.04
N ASP A 130 7.35 -5.32 -23.62
CA ASP A 130 7.34 -5.51 -25.08
C ASP A 130 6.02 -5.00 -25.66
N GLY A 131 6.09 -4.23 -26.73
CA GLY A 131 4.97 -3.52 -27.36
C GLY A 131 3.86 -4.42 -27.94
N THR A 132 3.89 -5.73 -27.71
CA THR A 132 2.84 -6.69 -28.10
C THR A 132 1.80 -6.89 -27.01
N GLU A 133 2.18 -6.86 -25.70
CA GLU A 133 1.25 -6.91 -24.58
C GLU A 133 1.84 -6.17 -23.38
N ILE A 134 1.22 -5.05 -22.99
CA ILE A 134 1.55 -4.37 -21.73
C ILE A 134 1.04 -5.27 -20.61
N SER A 135 1.93 -5.95 -19.89
CA SER A 135 1.55 -6.76 -18.74
C SER A 135 2.39 -6.33 -17.53
N THR A 136 1.71 -5.86 -16.51
CA THR A 136 2.28 -5.51 -15.20
C THR A 136 1.94 -6.55 -14.14
N ASP A 137 1.50 -7.73 -14.59
CA ASP A 137 1.12 -8.85 -13.72
C ASP A 137 2.31 -9.33 -12.89
N PHE A 138 2.04 -9.68 -11.64
CA PHE A 138 3.04 -10.25 -10.76
C PHE A 138 3.31 -11.72 -11.11
N VAL A 139 4.47 -11.97 -11.70
CA VAL A 139 4.94 -13.31 -12.08
C VAL A 139 6.20 -13.66 -11.31
N SER A 140 6.29 -14.90 -10.86
CA SER A 140 7.50 -15.37 -10.18
C SER A 140 8.70 -15.31 -11.13
N GLY A 141 9.75 -14.61 -10.72
CA GLY A 141 10.94 -14.38 -11.54
C GLY A 141 10.93 -13.08 -12.36
N GLY A 142 9.90 -12.24 -12.17
CA GLY A 142 9.77 -10.95 -12.86
C GLY A 142 9.12 -11.06 -14.24
N ASN A 143 8.51 -9.97 -14.66
CA ASN A 143 7.78 -9.87 -15.95
C ASN A 143 8.51 -8.96 -16.95
N LEU A 144 9.55 -8.27 -16.51
CA LEU A 144 10.30 -7.37 -17.35
C LEU A 144 11.30 -8.16 -18.16
N ILE A 145 11.05 -8.28 -19.46
CA ILE A 145 12.03 -8.77 -20.40
C ILE A 145 13.17 -7.75 -20.39
N LEU A 146 14.30 -8.16 -19.84
CA LEU A 146 15.52 -7.37 -19.86
C LEU A 146 15.95 -7.23 -21.31
N LEU A 147 15.39 -6.23 -22.00
CA LEU A 147 16.00 -5.71 -23.21
C LEU A 147 17.36 -5.15 -22.81
N SER A 148 18.40 -5.87 -23.18
CA SER A 148 19.78 -5.72 -22.72
C SER A 148 20.44 -4.37 -22.98
N GLN A 149 19.72 -3.38 -23.51
CA GLN A 149 20.30 -2.12 -23.96
C GLN A 149 20.10 -0.94 -23.00
N ASP A 150 19.25 -1.02 -21.98
CA ASP A 150 18.97 0.15 -21.13
C ASP A 150 18.83 -0.20 -19.62
N GLN A 151 19.81 -0.95 -19.11
CA GLN A 151 19.84 -1.37 -17.69
C GLN A 151 19.87 -0.20 -16.70
N GLU A 152 20.45 0.94 -17.08
CA GLU A 152 20.51 2.11 -16.22
C GLU A 152 19.14 2.72 -16.01
N SER A 153 18.37 2.89 -17.07
CA SER A 153 16.99 3.40 -16.98
C SER A 153 16.09 2.45 -16.18
N LEU A 154 16.27 1.13 -16.34
CA LEU A 154 15.53 0.12 -15.56
C LEU A 154 15.87 0.21 -14.07
N ARG A 155 17.14 0.32 -13.71
CA ARG A 155 17.57 0.51 -12.31
C ARG A 155 17.04 1.81 -11.73
N PHE A 156 17.00 2.88 -12.50
CA PHE A 156 16.45 4.15 -12.08
C PHE A 156 14.93 4.04 -11.83
N ALA A 157 14.19 3.40 -12.73
CA ALA A 157 12.77 3.13 -12.55
C ALA A 157 12.48 2.28 -11.29
N TYR A 158 13.28 1.23 -11.08
CA TYR A 158 13.21 0.43 -9.84
C TYR A 158 13.45 1.29 -8.61
N PHE A 159 14.51 2.10 -8.61
CA PHE A 159 14.84 2.97 -7.47
C PHE A 159 13.69 3.94 -7.15
N LEU A 160 13.08 4.57 -8.16
CA LEU A 160 11.94 5.45 -7.97
C LEU A 160 10.73 4.71 -7.37
N ALA A 161 10.38 3.56 -7.94
CA ALA A 161 9.28 2.74 -7.43
C ALA A 161 9.56 2.23 -6.01
N PHE A 162 10.79 1.76 -5.75
CA PHE A 162 11.21 1.29 -4.44
C PHE A 162 11.13 2.38 -3.37
N MET A 163 11.66 3.58 -3.66
CA MET A 163 11.56 4.72 -2.76
C MET A 163 10.11 5.15 -2.55
N GLY A 164 9.32 5.14 -3.61
CA GLY A 164 7.91 5.52 -3.57
C GLY A 164 7.07 4.60 -2.69
N PHE A 165 7.09 3.30 -2.94
CA PHE A 165 6.40 2.31 -2.10
C PHE A 165 7.02 2.21 -0.70
N GLY A 166 8.31 2.50 -0.58
CA GLY A 166 9.05 2.46 0.68
C GLY A 166 8.62 3.51 1.70
N VAL A 167 7.99 4.61 1.29
CA VAL A 167 7.50 5.65 2.21
C VAL A 167 6.58 5.06 3.26
N LYS A 168 5.62 4.21 2.88
CA LYS A 168 4.70 3.57 3.85
C LYS A 168 5.39 2.51 4.71
N SER A 169 6.45 1.88 4.24
CA SER A 169 7.29 1.00 5.08
C SER A 169 8.25 1.77 5.99
N ALA A 170 8.18 3.11 5.97
CA ALA A 170 9.00 4.01 6.76
C ALA A 170 10.52 3.82 6.54
N ILE A 171 10.94 3.67 5.28
CA ILE A 171 12.37 3.60 4.95
C ILE A 171 13.05 4.96 5.16
N PHE A 172 14.33 4.92 5.53
CA PHE A 172 15.14 6.13 5.59
C PHE A 172 15.32 6.75 4.19
N PRO A 173 15.23 8.09 4.04
CA PRO A 173 14.99 9.13 5.06
C PRO A 173 13.52 9.47 5.32
N MET A 174 12.55 8.78 4.73
CA MET A 174 11.13 9.14 4.74
C MET A 174 10.33 8.56 5.92
N HIS A 175 11.00 8.15 7.00
CA HIS A 175 10.40 7.49 8.17
C HIS A 175 9.73 8.44 9.17
N PHE A 176 9.91 9.76 9.03
CA PHE A 176 9.48 10.76 10.02
C PHE A 176 7.97 10.78 10.30
N TRP A 177 7.15 10.34 9.36
CA TRP A 177 5.71 10.29 9.57
C TRP A 177 5.31 9.26 10.64
N LEU A 178 6.07 8.17 10.78
CA LEU A 178 5.70 7.04 11.61
C LEU A 178 5.67 7.39 13.10
N PRO A 179 6.72 7.97 13.74
CA PRO A 179 6.64 8.40 15.12
C PRO A 179 5.63 9.53 15.34
N LEU A 180 5.42 10.40 14.36
CA LEU A 180 4.43 11.48 14.47
C LEU A 180 2.99 10.93 14.44
N ALA A 181 2.74 9.88 13.66
CA ALA A 181 1.44 9.21 13.61
C ALA A 181 1.03 8.58 14.95
N GLY A 182 1.98 8.40 15.89
CA GLY A 182 1.69 8.02 17.28
C GLY A 182 0.84 9.03 18.07
N ALA A 183 0.58 10.23 17.54
CA ALA A 183 -0.42 11.17 18.06
C ALA A 183 -1.88 10.74 17.82
N ALA A 184 -2.10 9.68 17.02
CA ALA A 184 -3.39 9.04 16.81
C ALA A 184 -3.84 8.24 18.05
N PRO A 185 -5.13 7.85 18.14
CA PRO A 185 -5.59 6.91 19.17
C PRO A 185 -4.78 5.60 19.15
N THR A 186 -4.56 5.00 20.31
CA THR A 186 -3.73 3.79 20.42
C THR A 186 -4.14 2.65 19.49
N PRO A 187 -5.44 2.32 19.29
CA PRO A 187 -5.83 1.30 18.31
C PRO A 187 -5.44 1.69 16.86
N THR A 188 -5.51 2.97 16.50
CA THR A 188 -5.05 3.46 15.20
C THR A 188 -3.54 3.33 15.06
N THR A 189 -2.78 3.71 16.09
CA THR A 189 -1.32 3.58 16.11
C THR A 189 -0.89 2.12 15.95
N ALA A 190 -1.54 1.20 16.66
CA ALA A 190 -1.29 -0.24 16.52
C ALA A 190 -1.55 -0.72 15.08
N LEU A 191 -2.65 -0.27 14.47
CA LEU A 191 -3.00 -0.59 13.09
C LEU A 191 -1.98 -0.04 12.08
N LEU A 192 -1.56 1.21 12.24
CA LEU A 192 -0.59 1.83 11.35
C LEU A 192 0.78 1.13 11.39
N HIS A 193 1.27 0.84 12.60
CA HIS A 193 2.62 0.33 12.81
C HIS A 193 2.73 -1.19 12.63
N ALA A 194 1.76 -1.96 13.16
CA ALA A 194 1.91 -3.40 13.28
C ALA A 194 1.13 -4.22 12.23
N VAL A 195 0.01 -3.70 11.71
CA VAL A 195 -0.92 -4.55 10.93
C VAL A 195 -1.10 -4.05 9.49
N ALA A 196 -1.36 -2.75 9.29
CA ALA A 196 -1.81 -2.23 7.99
C ALA A 196 -0.72 -1.50 7.22
N VAL A 197 -0.42 -0.24 7.56
CA VAL A 197 0.28 0.68 6.66
C VAL A 197 1.73 0.26 6.42
N VAL A 198 2.50 0.03 7.49
CA VAL A 198 3.91 -0.37 7.36
C VAL A 198 4.01 -1.73 6.67
N LYS A 199 3.16 -2.68 7.04
CA LYS A 199 3.18 -4.03 6.43
C LYS A 199 2.75 -4.02 4.98
N SER A 200 1.78 -3.19 4.60
CA SER A 200 1.41 -2.99 3.19
C SER A 200 2.55 -2.36 2.39
N GLY A 201 3.31 -1.44 2.98
CA GLY A 201 4.52 -0.90 2.37
C GLY A 201 5.57 -1.98 2.13
N VAL A 202 5.86 -2.81 3.13
CA VAL A 202 6.80 -3.94 2.99
C VAL A 202 6.30 -4.94 1.95
N PHE A 203 5.00 -5.28 1.97
CA PHE A 203 4.39 -6.16 0.98
C PHE A 203 4.56 -5.63 -0.45
N ALA A 204 4.31 -4.33 -0.66
CA ALA A 204 4.50 -3.68 -1.96
C ALA A 204 5.97 -3.74 -2.43
N LEU A 205 6.94 -3.51 -1.52
CA LEU A 205 8.37 -3.64 -1.83
C LEU A 205 8.75 -5.07 -2.21
N MET A 206 8.21 -6.07 -1.51
CA MET A 206 8.43 -7.49 -1.85
C MET A 206 7.83 -7.84 -3.21
N ARG A 207 6.61 -7.36 -3.51
CA ARG A 207 5.98 -7.52 -4.84
C ARG A 207 6.84 -6.91 -5.93
N LEU A 208 7.29 -5.67 -5.72
CA LEU A 208 8.15 -4.97 -6.66
C LEU A 208 9.44 -5.76 -6.91
N THR A 209 10.13 -6.18 -5.86
CA THR A 209 11.46 -6.78 -5.96
C THR A 209 11.45 -8.21 -6.51
N TYR A 210 10.45 -9.03 -6.14
CA TYR A 210 10.47 -10.47 -6.48
C TYR A 210 9.55 -10.86 -7.63
N PHE A 211 8.61 -9.99 -8.00
CA PHE A 211 7.58 -10.33 -8.99
C PHE A 211 7.46 -9.33 -10.14
N ALA A 212 7.96 -8.11 -10.01
CA ALA A 212 7.98 -7.14 -11.09
C ALA A 212 9.38 -7.04 -11.71
N PHE A 213 10.42 -7.06 -10.91
CA PHE A 213 11.81 -7.05 -11.37
C PHE A 213 12.42 -8.45 -11.29
N PRO A 214 13.25 -8.85 -12.28
CA PRO A 214 13.94 -10.13 -12.27
C PRO A 214 15.11 -10.14 -11.28
#